data_1357943c7e907db0b7a6245e5ffed797
#
_entry.id   1357943c7e907db0b7a6245e5ffed797
#
_cell.length_a   1.000
_cell.length_b   1.000
_cell.length_c   1.000
_cell.angle_alpha   90.00
_cell.angle_beta   90.00
_cell.angle_gamma   90.00
#
_symmetry.space_group_name_H-M   'P 1'
#
loop_
_entity.id
_entity.type
_entity.pdbx_description
1 polymer ?
#
loop_
_entity_poly.entity_id
_entity_poly.type
_entity_poly.pdbx_seq_one_letter_code
_entity_poly.pdbx_strand_id
1 'polypeptide(L)'
;DYFDGEGYRAVSLPYSDGAARMVAILPDSGIREFEQRLSTADLAAMTDGFATREVFLAMPRFESTSSFSLSPVLSGMGMPSAFDPSAADFSGMTGGRDLFVSDVVHKAFVRVDETGTEAAAATGVIMALTAMPQEQPVQFVLDRPFLFLIIDDLTGTVLFMGRVADPAA
;
A
#
# COMPACT_ATOMS: atom_id res chain seq x y z
N ASP A 1 -13.16 1.50 -6.64
CA ASP A 1 -13.91 1.81 -5.41
C ASP A 1 -13.27 2.99 -4.67
N TYR A 2 -14.07 3.75 -3.92
CA TYR A 2 -13.67 4.97 -3.22
C TYR A 2 -14.06 4.89 -1.74
N PHE A 3 -13.22 5.45 -0.88
CA PHE A 3 -13.45 5.59 0.56
C PHE A 3 -13.17 7.02 1.00
N ASP A 4 -14.07 7.58 1.82
CA ASP A 4 -13.97 8.90 2.45
C ASP A 4 -13.90 8.72 3.97
N GLY A 5 -12.71 8.82 4.52
CA GLY A 5 -12.43 8.63 5.93
C GLY A 5 -12.19 9.92 6.67
N GLU A 6 -12.00 9.84 7.99
CA GLU A 6 -11.70 11.01 8.82
C GLU A 6 -10.25 11.48 8.58
N GLY A 7 -10.10 12.56 7.80
CA GLY A 7 -8.83 13.20 7.49
C GLY A 7 -7.99 12.47 6.44
N TYR A 8 -8.60 11.61 5.63
CA TYR A 8 -7.99 11.01 4.45
C TYR A 8 -9.04 10.43 3.50
N ARG A 9 -8.66 10.28 2.25
CA ARG A 9 -9.45 9.60 1.23
C ARG A 9 -8.63 8.47 0.62
N ALA A 10 -9.30 7.44 0.10
CA ALA A 10 -8.62 6.34 -0.54
C ALA A 10 -9.34 5.86 -1.79
N VAL A 11 -8.58 5.31 -2.73
CA VAL A 11 -9.11 4.58 -3.90
C VAL A 11 -8.54 3.19 -3.94
N SER A 12 -9.37 2.24 -4.34
CA SER A 12 -8.98 0.84 -4.56
C SER A 12 -8.98 0.57 -6.06
N LEU A 13 -7.85 0.07 -6.55
CA LEU A 13 -7.56 -0.21 -7.95
C LEU A 13 -7.23 -1.70 -8.08
N PRO A 14 -8.19 -2.54 -8.50
CA PRO A 14 -7.95 -3.97 -8.67
C PRO A 14 -6.97 -4.22 -9.82
N TYR A 15 -6.08 -5.19 -9.66
CA TYR A 15 -5.27 -5.70 -10.76
C TYR A 15 -6.09 -6.59 -11.69
N SER A 16 -5.63 -6.76 -12.93
CA SER A 16 -6.37 -7.44 -13.99
C SER A 16 -6.65 -8.92 -13.72
N ASP A 17 -5.82 -9.56 -12.91
CA ASP A 17 -5.99 -10.97 -12.49
C ASP A 17 -6.98 -11.15 -11.33
N GLY A 18 -7.41 -10.05 -10.71
CA GLY A 18 -8.32 -10.09 -9.56
C GLY A 18 -7.73 -10.71 -8.29
N ALA A 19 -6.42 -11.00 -8.27
CA ALA A 19 -5.76 -11.61 -7.12
C ALA A 19 -5.33 -10.57 -6.07
N ALA A 20 -5.11 -9.33 -6.51
CA ALA A 20 -4.66 -8.24 -5.65
C ALA A 20 -5.26 -6.91 -6.10
N ARG A 21 -5.15 -5.92 -5.24
CA ARG A 21 -5.51 -4.53 -5.52
C ARG A 21 -4.46 -3.57 -4.98
N MET A 22 -4.27 -2.46 -5.65
CA MET A 22 -3.57 -1.31 -5.08
C MET A 22 -4.59 -0.41 -4.38
N VAL A 23 -4.25 0.04 -3.19
CA VAL A 23 -5.00 1.08 -2.47
C VAL A 23 -4.10 2.31 -2.37
N ALA A 24 -4.53 3.43 -2.93
CA ALA A 24 -3.86 4.71 -2.77
C ALA A 24 -4.59 5.53 -1.71
N ILE A 25 -3.85 5.99 -0.70
CA ILE A 25 -4.38 6.74 0.45
C ILE A 25 -3.82 8.16 0.40
N LEU A 26 -4.70 9.14 0.30
CA LEU A 26 -4.37 10.54 0.23
C LEU A 26 -4.79 11.25 1.53
N PRO A 27 -3.85 11.56 2.43
CA PRO A 27 -4.14 12.33 3.63
C PRO A 27 -4.60 13.77 3.30
N ASP A 28 -5.53 14.31 4.08
CA ASP A 28 -5.96 15.72 3.97
C ASP A 28 -4.94 16.67 4.57
N SER A 29 -4.18 16.20 5.58
CA SER A 29 -3.09 16.92 6.24
C SER A 29 -1.74 16.24 5.95
N GLY A 30 -0.67 16.69 6.61
CA GLY A 30 0.68 16.18 6.41
C GLY A 30 0.79 14.66 6.56
N ILE A 31 1.52 14.04 5.64
CA ILE A 31 1.65 12.57 5.57
C ILE A 31 2.30 11.98 6.82
N ARG A 32 3.23 12.72 7.47
CA ARG A 32 3.93 12.24 8.67
C ARG A 32 3.00 12.13 9.87
N GLU A 33 2.12 13.12 10.08
CA GLU A 33 1.11 13.10 11.12
C GLU A 33 0.10 11.99 10.88
N PHE A 34 -0.26 11.78 9.62
CA PHE A 34 -1.14 10.69 9.23
C PHE A 34 -0.51 9.31 9.52
N GLU A 35 0.76 9.10 9.13
CA GLU A 35 1.49 7.85 9.39
C GLU A 35 1.57 7.51 10.89
N GLN A 36 1.74 8.52 11.76
CA GLN A 36 1.84 8.31 13.20
C GLN A 36 0.52 7.86 13.85
N ARG A 37 -0.61 8.24 13.27
CA ARG A 37 -1.94 7.87 13.77
C ARG A 37 -2.56 6.66 13.08
N LEU A 38 -2.05 6.30 11.89
CA LEU A 38 -2.59 5.18 11.11
C LEU A 38 -2.47 3.87 11.89
N SER A 39 -3.61 3.24 12.14
CA SER A 39 -3.70 1.99 12.87
C SER A 39 -4.22 0.85 11.99
N THR A 40 -4.11 -0.37 12.48
CA THR A 40 -4.73 -1.54 11.83
C THR A 40 -6.26 -1.45 11.80
N ALA A 41 -6.86 -0.76 12.77
CA ALA A 41 -8.30 -0.51 12.78
C ALA A 41 -8.72 0.44 11.65
N ASP A 42 -7.91 1.47 11.35
CA ASP A 42 -8.16 2.38 10.22
C ASP A 42 -8.06 1.64 8.89
N LEU A 43 -7.07 0.76 8.74
CA LEU A 43 -6.92 -0.08 7.55
C LEU A 43 -8.11 -1.02 7.36
N ALA A 44 -8.58 -1.65 8.43
CA ALA A 44 -9.76 -2.51 8.39
C ALA A 44 -11.02 -1.71 8.02
N ALA A 45 -11.26 -0.58 8.69
CA ALA A 45 -12.40 0.30 8.40
C ALA A 45 -12.41 0.80 6.95
N MET A 46 -11.25 1.14 6.41
CA MET A 46 -11.09 1.52 5.01
C MET A 46 -11.42 0.35 4.09
N THR A 47 -10.87 -0.84 4.37
CA THR A 47 -11.07 -2.04 3.54
C THR A 47 -12.54 -2.44 3.48
N ASP A 48 -13.25 -2.36 4.61
CA ASP A 48 -14.67 -2.70 4.72
C ASP A 48 -15.59 -1.58 4.22
N GLY A 49 -15.09 -0.34 4.20
CA GLY A 49 -15.88 0.86 3.89
C GLY A 49 -15.80 1.32 2.43
N PHE A 50 -15.08 0.63 1.56
CA PHE A 50 -15.04 0.98 0.14
C PHE A 50 -16.42 0.88 -0.50
N ALA A 51 -16.80 1.93 -1.23
CA ALA A 51 -18.03 2.00 -2.00
C ALA A 51 -17.73 2.19 -3.50
N THR A 52 -18.55 1.59 -4.34
CA THR A 52 -18.44 1.80 -5.79
C THR A 52 -18.89 3.21 -6.13
N ARG A 53 -17.98 4.02 -6.64
CA ARG A 53 -18.21 5.42 -7.06
C ARG A 53 -17.50 5.66 -8.37
N GLU A 54 -18.05 6.56 -9.16
CA GLU A 54 -17.34 7.09 -10.32
C GLU A 54 -16.23 8.05 -9.85
N VAL A 55 -14.97 7.72 -10.19
CA VAL A 55 -13.79 8.47 -9.73
C VAL A 55 -12.98 8.93 -10.94
N PHE A 56 -12.72 10.22 -11.02
CA PHE A 56 -11.68 10.75 -11.90
C PHE A 56 -10.34 10.68 -11.16
N LEU A 57 -9.53 9.67 -11.50
CA LEU A 57 -8.23 9.44 -10.89
C LEU A 57 -7.11 10.09 -11.72
N ALA A 58 -6.29 10.91 -11.07
CA ALA A 58 -4.98 11.32 -11.59
C ALA A 58 -3.90 10.85 -10.62
N MET A 59 -3.06 9.92 -11.08
CA MET A 59 -1.97 9.33 -10.32
C MET A 59 -0.67 9.48 -11.10
N PRO A 60 0.43 9.93 -10.46
CA PRO A 60 1.72 10.00 -11.13
C PRO A 60 2.27 8.59 -11.42
N ARG A 61 3.10 8.47 -12.44
CA ARG A 61 4.00 7.33 -12.56
C ARG A 61 5.08 7.45 -11.50
N PHE A 62 5.42 6.36 -10.88
CA PHE A 62 6.53 6.35 -9.94
C PHE A 62 7.26 5.01 -9.91
N GLU A 63 8.50 5.06 -9.49
CA GLU A 63 9.32 3.90 -9.22
C GLU A 63 9.94 4.07 -7.84
N SER A 64 9.86 3.05 -7.01
CA SER A 64 10.42 3.07 -5.66
C SER A 64 11.26 1.83 -5.43
N THR A 65 12.51 2.05 -5.02
CA THR A 65 13.41 0.99 -4.58
C THR A 65 13.82 1.27 -3.15
N SER A 66 13.67 0.27 -2.27
CA SER A 66 14.17 0.33 -0.91
C SER A 66 15.07 -0.85 -0.59
N SER A 67 16.10 -0.61 0.21
CA SER A 67 17.00 -1.65 0.71
C SER A 67 17.49 -1.26 2.09
N PHE A 68 17.23 -2.12 3.09
CA PHE A 68 17.65 -1.87 4.48
C PHE A 68 17.81 -3.17 5.25
N SER A 69 18.58 -3.11 6.38
CA SER A 69 18.67 -4.21 7.32
C SER A 69 17.43 -4.25 8.22
N LEU A 70 16.84 -5.43 8.35
CA LEU A 70 15.74 -5.69 9.27
C LEU A 70 16.23 -6.14 10.64
N SER A 71 17.52 -6.48 10.81
CA SER A 71 18.06 -7.06 12.05
C SER A 71 17.76 -6.22 13.30
N PRO A 72 17.90 -4.86 13.29
CA PRO A 72 17.54 -4.04 14.44
C PRO A 72 16.04 -4.07 14.76
N VAL A 73 15.21 -4.05 13.71
CA VAL A 73 13.76 -4.08 13.84
C VAL A 73 13.28 -5.41 14.42
N LEU A 74 13.75 -6.51 13.86
CA LEU A 74 13.41 -7.88 14.32
C LEU A 74 13.87 -8.12 15.75
N SER A 75 15.08 -7.64 16.11
CA SER A 75 15.57 -7.69 17.49
C SER A 75 14.63 -6.92 18.43
N GLY A 76 14.20 -5.71 18.07
CA GLY A 76 13.26 -4.90 18.84
C GLY A 76 11.87 -5.52 18.96
N MET A 77 11.45 -6.31 17.97
CA MET A 77 10.19 -7.07 17.95
C MET A 77 10.23 -8.37 18.76
N GLY A 78 11.33 -8.67 19.44
CA GLY A 78 11.43 -9.84 20.34
C GLY A 78 12.27 -10.99 19.81
N MET A 79 13.10 -10.77 18.80
CA MET A 79 13.97 -11.79 18.21
C MET A 79 15.48 -11.49 18.40
N PRO A 80 15.92 -10.97 19.58
CA PRO A 80 17.33 -10.59 19.75
C PRO A 80 18.27 -11.79 19.75
N SER A 81 17.84 -12.94 20.29
CA SER A 81 18.68 -14.15 20.42
C SER A 81 19.14 -14.69 19.07
N ALA A 82 18.37 -14.51 18.01
CA ALA A 82 18.77 -15.00 16.68
C ALA A 82 20.01 -14.31 16.12
N PHE A 83 20.26 -13.06 16.55
CA PHE A 83 21.38 -12.23 16.12
C PHE A 83 22.58 -12.25 17.08
N ASP A 84 22.44 -12.90 18.24
CA ASP A 84 23.51 -13.03 19.24
C ASP A 84 24.26 -14.35 19.05
N PRO A 85 25.57 -14.32 18.68
CA PRO A 85 26.36 -15.53 18.48
C PRO A 85 26.43 -16.45 19.71
N SER A 86 26.21 -15.88 20.91
CA SER A 86 26.25 -16.62 22.18
C SER A 86 24.91 -17.24 22.60
N ALA A 87 23.80 -16.70 22.06
CA ALA A 87 22.44 -17.06 22.43
C ALA A 87 21.66 -17.79 21.32
N ALA A 88 22.11 -17.67 20.06
CA ALA A 88 21.46 -18.29 18.93
C ALA A 88 21.52 -19.83 19.00
N ASP A 89 20.40 -20.46 18.67
CA ASP A 89 20.32 -21.93 18.59
C ASP A 89 19.69 -22.35 17.28
N PHE A 90 20.51 -22.58 16.28
CA PHE A 90 20.15 -23.14 14.97
C PHE A 90 20.66 -24.59 14.83
N SER A 91 20.79 -25.31 15.96
CA SER A 91 21.30 -26.69 15.99
C SER A 91 20.47 -27.67 15.17
N GLY A 92 19.20 -27.37 14.91
CA GLY A 92 18.37 -28.13 13.97
C GLY A 92 18.85 -28.09 12.52
N MET A 93 19.75 -27.16 12.15
CA MET A 93 20.34 -27.07 10.82
C MET A 93 21.67 -27.79 10.70
N THR A 94 22.54 -27.68 11.70
CA THR A 94 23.91 -28.17 11.63
C THR A 94 24.28 -29.23 12.72
N GLY A 95 23.40 -29.41 13.72
CA GLY A 95 23.66 -30.23 14.89
C GLY A 95 24.49 -29.52 15.97
N GLY A 96 25.05 -28.35 15.70
CA GLY A 96 25.84 -27.52 16.62
C GLY A 96 25.19 -26.15 16.87
N ARG A 97 25.75 -25.36 17.81
CA ARG A 97 25.30 -23.99 18.12
C ARG A 97 26.27 -22.93 17.60
N ASP A 98 26.79 -23.13 16.43
CA ASP A 98 27.81 -22.32 15.79
C ASP A 98 27.23 -21.34 14.76
N LEU A 99 25.91 -21.39 14.54
CA LEU A 99 25.21 -20.51 13.61
C LEU A 99 24.40 -19.44 14.33
N PHE A 100 24.44 -18.23 13.78
CA PHE A 100 23.57 -17.11 14.14
C PHE A 100 23.22 -16.32 12.87
N VAL A 101 22.17 -15.50 12.92
CA VAL A 101 21.78 -14.62 11.81
C VAL A 101 22.66 -13.38 11.84
N SER A 102 23.57 -13.24 10.89
CA SER A 102 24.46 -12.08 10.80
C SER A 102 23.75 -10.82 10.35
N ASP A 103 22.82 -10.93 9.40
CA ASP A 103 21.97 -9.84 8.93
C ASP A 103 20.75 -10.39 8.18
N VAL A 104 19.67 -9.57 8.15
CA VAL A 104 18.48 -9.80 7.34
C VAL A 104 18.30 -8.58 6.43
N VAL A 105 18.63 -8.74 5.16
CA VAL A 105 18.50 -7.66 4.17
C VAL A 105 17.14 -7.73 3.49
N HIS A 106 16.37 -6.68 3.61
CA HIS A 106 15.13 -6.49 2.88
C HIS A 106 15.34 -5.60 1.66
N LYS A 107 14.86 -6.07 0.51
CA LYS A 107 14.82 -5.25 -0.72
C LYS A 107 13.40 -5.30 -1.29
N ALA A 108 12.87 -4.14 -1.64
CA ALA A 108 11.59 -4.02 -2.32
C ALA A 108 11.73 -3.10 -3.53
N PHE A 109 11.00 -3.44 -4.58
CA PHE A 109 10.88 -2.65 -5.79
C PHE A 109 9.41 -2.59 -6.19
N VAL A 110 8.91 -1.40 -6.44
CA VAL A 110 7.55 -1.16 -6.96
C VAL A 110 7.67 -0.16 -8.11
N ARG A 111 7.03 -0.49 -9.22
CA ARG A 111 6.87 0.39 -10.36
C ARG A 111 5.38 0.50 -10.69
N VAL A 112 4.94 1.73 -10.88
CA VAL A 112 3.57 2.06 -11.28
C VAL A 112 3.60 2.89 -12.56
N ASP A 113 3.02 2.34 -13.61
CA ASP A 113 2.87 2.97 -14.92
C ASP A 113 1.51 2.60 -15.54
N GLU A 114 1.22 3.07 -16.74
CA GLU A 114 -0.06 2.83 -17.41
C GLU A 114 -0.25 1.38 -17.88
N THR A 115 0.81 0.58 -17.94
CA THR A 115 0.73 -0.83 -18.35
C THR A 115 0.35 -1.75 -17.20
N GLY A 116 0.58 -1.31 -15.97
CA GLY A 116 0.20 -2.02 -14.74
C GLY A 116 -1.21 -1.72 -14.24
N THR A 117 -1.84 -0.68 -14.79
CA THR A 117 -3.23 -0.35 -14.51
C THR A 117 -3.91 -0.18 -15.86
N GLU A 118 -4.64 -1.18 -16.35
CA GLU A 118 -5.54 -0.98 -17.49
C GLU A 118 -6.58 0.07 -17.06
N ALA A 119 -6.25 1.34 -17.31
CA ALA A 119 -7.25 2.37 -17.43
C ALA A 119 -8.04 2.02 -18.70
N ALA A 120 -9.15 1.32 -18.54
CA ALA A 120 -10.19 1.30 -19.54
C ALA A 120 -10.63 2.76 -19.71
N ALA A 121 -10.01 3.46 -20.66
CA ALA A 121 -10.51 4.70 -21.21
C ALA A 121 -11.79 4.34 -21.97
N ALA A 122 -12.86 4.13 -21.23
CA ALA A 122 -14.21 4.11 -21.75
C ALA A 122 -14.53 5.52 -22.20
N THR A 123 -14.23 5.82 -23.47
CA THR A 123 -14.85 6.97 -24.16
C THR A 123 -16.34 6.62 -24.33
N GLY A 124 -17.08 6.73 -23.22
CA GLY A 124 -18.52 6.58 -23.19
C GLY A 124 -19.13 7.81 -23.86
N VAL A 125 -19.69 7.64 -25.06
CA VAL A 125 -20.68 8.59 -25.59
C VAL A 125 -21.89 8.50 -24.67
N ILE A 126 -22.01 9.46 -23.75
CA ILE A 126 -23.18 9.59 -22.85
C ILE A 126 -24.33 10.12 -23.71
N MET A 127 -25.22 9.24 -24.13
CA MET A 127 -26.58 9.64 -24.51
C MET A 127 -27.34 9.98 -23.22
N ALA A 128 -27.56 11.26 -22.97
CA ALA A 128 -28.36 11.73 -21.85
C ALA A 128 -29.81 11.27 -22.02
N LEU A 129 -30.22 10.28 -21.26
CA LEU A 129 -31.61 10.04 -20.91
C LEU A 129 -31.97 10.92 -19.72
N THR A 130 -33.04 11.72 -19.89
CA THR A 130 -33.54 12.70 -18.95
C THR A 130 -33.75 12.15 -17.54
N ALA A 131 -33.22 12.91 -16.54
CA ALA A 131 -33.72 13.06 -15.17
C ALA A 131 -33.47 11.91 -14.19
N MET A 132 -32.20 11.60 -13.87
CA MET A 132 -31.77 11.34 -12.49
C MET A 132 -30.59 12.28 -12.19
N PRO A 133 -30.47 12.86 -10.98
CA PRO A 133 -29.27 13.60 -10.60
C PRO A 133 -28.10 12.63 -10.66
N GLN A 134 -27.27 12.72 -11.68
CA GLN A 134 -26.05 11.96 -11.79
C GLN A 134 -25.07 12.56 -10.78
N GLU A 135 -24.69 11.80 -9.77
CA GLU A 135 -23.63 12.22 -8.85
C GLU A 135 -22.39 12.53 -9.69
N GLN A 136 -21.79 13.69 -9.44
CA GLN A 136 -20.58 14.07 -10.16
C GLN A 136 -19.43 13.12 -9.76
N PRO A 137 -18.58 12.72 -10.72
CA PRO A 137 -17.41 11.91 -10.42
C PRO A 137 -16.53 12.55 -9.36
N VAL A 138 -16.09 11.75 -8.41
CA VAL A 138 -15.16 12.20 -7.36
C VAL A 138 -13.81 12.53 -8.00
N GLN A 139 -13.31 13.76 -7.79
CA GLN A 139 -11.97 14.13 -8.21
C GLN A 139 -10.94 13.60 -7.21
N PHE A 140 -10.10 12.66 -7.63
CA PHE A 140 -9.05 12.07 -6.81
C PHE A 140 -7.70 12.27 -7.49
N VAL A 141 -6.99 13.31 -7.07
CA VAL A 141 -5.71 13.72 -7.67
C VAL A 141 -4.61 13.52 -6.66
N LEU A 142 -3.64 12.68 -6.98
CA LEU A 142 -2.47 12.35 -6.15
C LEU A 142 -1.33 13.34 -6.48
N ASP A 143 -1.54 14.62 -6.16
CA ASP A 143 -0.64 15.75 -6.41
C ASP A 143 0.22 16.14 -5.21
N ARG A 144 0.08 15.44 -4.10
CA ARG A 144 0.82 15.63 -2.84
C ARG A 144 1.20 14.28 -2.22
N PRO A 145 2.05 14.24 -1.19
CA PRO A 145 2.50 12.99 -0.59
C PRO A 145 1.35 12.05 -0.23
N PHE A 146 1.45 10.80 -0.65
CA PHE A 146 0.45 9.77 -0.43
C PHE A 146 1.07 8.43 -0.03
N LEU A 147 0.27 7.54 0.58
CA LEU A 147 0.62 6.15 0.83
C LEU A 147 0.01 5.25 -0.23
N PHE A 148 0.66 4.13 -0.48
CA PHE A 148 0.06 3.05 -1.25
C PHE A 148 0.23 1.71 -0.53
N LEU A 149 -0.75 0.84 -0.71
CA LEU A 149 -0.72 -0.56 -0.28
C LEU A 149 -0.97 -1.44 -1.49
N ILE A 150 -0.35 -2.61 -1.52
CA ILE A 150 -0.76 -3.70 -2.40
C ILE A 150 -1.27 -4.81 -1.50
N ILE A 151 -2.53 -5.19 -1.69
CA ILE A 151 -3.26 -6.09 -0.81
C ILE A 151 -3.68 -7.32 -1.62
N ASP A 152 -3.42 -8.50 -1.07
CA ASP A 152 -3.96 -9.76 -1.57
C ASP A 152 -5.47 -9.83 -1.27
N ASP A 153 -6.29 -9.99 -2.30
CA ASP A 153 -7.76 -9.92 -2.18
C ASP A 153 -8.35 -11.16 -1.50
N LEU A 154 -7.66 -12.28 -1.53
CA LEU A 154 -8.14 -13.51 -0.90
C LEU A 154 -7.95 -13.50 0.62
N THR A 155 -6.78 -13.02 1.07
CA THR A 155 -6.38 -13.10 2.49
C THR A 155 -6.48 -11.76 3.22
N GLY A 156 -6.60 -10.65 2.50
CA GLY A 156 -6.51 -9.29 3.05
C GLY A 156 -5.09 -8.92 3.49
N THR A 157 -4.08 -9.74 3.14
CA THR A 157 -2.69 -9.49 3.54
C THR A 157 -2.10 -8.33 2.76
N VAL A 158 -1.47 -7.39 3.47
CA VAL A 158 -0.68 -6.32 2.86
C VAL A 158 0.64 -6.92 2.37
N LEU A 159 0.81 -7.01 1.05
CA LEU A 159 2.01 -7.53 0.38
C LEU A 159 3.10 -6.45 0.28
N PHE A 160 2.69 -5.21 -0.03
CA PHE A 160 3.56 -4.04 -0.11
C PHE A 160 2.89 -2.84 0.55
N MET A 161 3.72 -2.02 1.17
CA MET A 161 3.34 -0.71 1.70
C MET A 161 4.45 0.28 1.39
N GLY A 162 4.08 1.46 0.93
CA GLY A 162 5.05 2.49 0.63
C GLY A 162 4.47 3.88 0.65
N ARG A 163 5.38 4.85 0.57
CA ARG A 163 5.07 6.27 0.51
C ARG A 163 5.68 6.89 -0.73
N VAL A 164 4.90 7.66 -1.45
CA VAL A 164 5.38 8.61 -2.47
C VAL A 164 5.44 9.98 -1.81
N ALA A 165 6.66 10.46 -1.55
CA ALA A 165 6.88 11.72 -0.83
C ALA A 165 6.82 12.95 -1.75
N ASP A 166 7.15 12.76 -3.03
CA ASP A 166 7.08 13.81 -4.06
C ASP A 166 6.49 13.20 -5.34
N PRO A 167 5.18 13.38 -5.55
CA PRO A 167 4.51 12.86 -6.75
C PRO A 167 4.80 13.66 -8.02
N ALA A 168 5.49 14.80 -7.92
CA ALA A 168 5.86 15.64 -9.06
C ALA A 168 7.31 15.42 -9.54
N ALA A 169 8.06 14.52 -8.90
CA ALA A 169 9.46 14.25 -9.19
C ALA A 169 9.66 13.33 -10.40
#